data_12adbd3d091ae9e55d2f20f170b0fc1a
#
_entry.id   12adbd3d091ae9e55d2f20f170b0fc1a
#
_cell.length_a   1.000
_cell.length_b   1.000
_cell.length_c   1.000
_cell.angle_alpha   90.00
_cell.angle_beta   90.00
_cell.angle_gamma   90.00
#
_symmetry.space_group_name_H-M   'P 1'
#
loop_
_entity.id
_entity.type
_entity.pdbx_description
1 polymer ?
#
loop_
_entity_poly.entity_id
_entity_poly.type
_entity_poly.pdbx_seq_one_letter_code
_entity_poly.pdbx_strand_id
1 'polypeptide(L)'
;MNQTTHAVRGESAIAPPNSPISIIGAGIAGAWQALLLAKAGHSVTLYERDNADMREGTTHWGGGMLAPWCEAEVSEPIIMRLGLRALDLWRKELPDTPFNGSLVIAHPRDRADFERFARMTEGHTRLDAAGIAEIEPSLEGRFREGLFYPAEGHVEPRRVLPELHKRIIAAGGSIKFDCEVQPDDCDGLVIDCRGIWARDDATPLRGVKGEMILIETDEVQLSRPIRLMHPRWPLYVIPRADNRFMLGATSIENESSGVSVRSALELLGAAYAVHPAFAEARILDLGSGLRPAFSDNLPKIAISRPANGRNTIAVNGLYRHGFLLAPALAELTLNYVQRGALDNEVMQCK
;
A
#
# COMPACT_ATOMS: atom_id res chain seq x y z
N MET A 1 53.00 -3.12 -5.86
CA MET A 1 51.69 -3.24 -5.29
C MET A 1 50.69 -2.70 -6.34
N ASN A 2 50.16 -3.60 -7.15
CA ASN A 2 49.19 -3.23 -8.22
C ASN A 2 47.81 -3.22 -7.62
N GLN A 3 47.22 -2.02 -7.49
CA GLN A 3 45.77 -1.90 -7.28
C GLN A 3 45.07 -2.08 -8.63
N THR A 4 44.45 -3.24 -8.78
CA THR A 4 43.55 -3.52 -9.91
C THR A 4 42.22 -2.80 -9.63
N THR A 5 42.04 -1.64 -10.24
CA THR A 5 40.73 -0.97 -10.33
C THR A 5 39.78 -1.85 -11.14
N HIS A 6 38.83 -2.50 -10.47
CA HIS A 6 37.70 -3.11 -11.15
C HIS A 6 36.87 -1.99 -11.78
N ALA A 7 37.01 -1.84 -13.10
CA ALA A 7 36.09 -1.05 -13.91
C ALA A 7 34.69 -1.66 -13.77
N VAL A 8 33.75 -0.93 -13.20
CA VAL A 8 32.31 -1.23 -13.24
C VAL A 8 31.94 -1.27 -14.73
N ARG A 9 31.60 -2.45 -15.25
CA ARG A 9 31.05 -2.59 -16.61
C ARG A 9 29.79 -1.72 -16.63
N GLY A 10 29.72 -0.79 -17.57
CA GLY A 10 28.53 0.01 -17.83
C GLY A 10 27.34 -0.93 -18.05
N GLU A 11 26.40 -0.90 -17.12
CA GLU A 11 25.19 -1.70 -17.20
C GLU A 11 24.35 -1.21 -18.37
N SER A 12 24.05 -2.09 -19.32
CA SER A 12 23.23 -1.76 -20.50
C SER A 12 21.74 -1.78 -20.09
N ALA A 13 20.98 -0.83 -20.62
CA ALA A 13 19.52 -0.82 -20.44
C ALA A 13 18.90 -2.19 -20.80
N ILE A 14 18.01 -2.67 -19.95
CA ILE A 14 17.29 -3.95 -20.14
C ILE A 14 16.25 -3.81 -21.25
N ALA A 15 15.60 -2.64 -21.30
CA ALA A 15 14.69 -2.28 -22.39
C ALA A 15 15.06 -0.86 -22.88
N PRO A 16 15.42 -0.69 -24.18
CA PRO A 16 15.65 0.63 -24.76
C PRO A 16 14.40 1.52 -24.66
N PRO A 17 14.54 2.85 -24.74
CA PRO A 17 13.39 3.74 -24.90
C PRO A 17 12.48 3.29 -26.06
N ASN A 18 11.18 3.47 -25.90
CA ASN A 18 10.14 3.01 -26.83
C ASN A 18 9.97 1.49 -26.98
N SER A 19 10.71 0.66 -26.23
CA SER A 19 10.41 -0.78 -26.20
C SER A 19 9.03 -1.02 -25.61
N PRO A 20 8.25 -1.98 -26.15
CA PRO A 20 6.97 -2.34 -25.59
C PRO A 20 7.16 -2.99 -24.21
N ILE A 21 6.37 -2.52 -23.23
CA ILE A 21 6.31 -3.07 -21.88
C ILE A 21 4.87 -3.43 -21.59
N SER A 22 4.64 -4.70 -21.33
CA SER A 22 3.34 -5.22 -20.90
C SER A 22 3.30 -5.37 -19.39
N ILE A 23 2.32 -4.75 -18.74
CA ILE A 23 2.13 -4.83 -17.27
C ILE A 23 0.82 -5.55 -17.02
N ILE A 24 0.82 -6.57 -16.16
CA ILE A 24 -0.35 -7.39 -15.87
C ILE A 24 -0.82 -7.13 -14.44
N GLY A 25 -2.09 -6.70 -14.28
CA GLY A 25 -2.70 -6.30 -13.03
C GLY A 25 -2.64 -4.79 -12.82
N ALA A 26 -3.80 -4.11 -12.93
CA ALA A 26 -3.92 -2.65 -12.80
C ALA A 26 -4.23 -2.18 -11.37
N GLY A 27 -3.99 -3.03 -10.37
CA GLY A 27 -3.98 -2.64 -8.96
C GLY A 27 -2.86 -1.64 -8.65
N ILE A 28 -2.74 -1.26 -7.37
CA ILE A 28 -1.81 -0.21 -6.94
C ILE A 28 -0.36 -0.47 -7.38
N ALA A 29 0.11 -1.72 -7.35
CA ALA A 29 1.46 -2.07 -7.77
C ALA A 29 1.66 -1.81 -9.27
N GLY A 30 0.80 -2.38 -10.13
CA GLY A 30 0.92 -2.22 -11.58
C GLY A 30 0.65 -0.80 -12.05
N ALA A 31 -0.27 -0.07 -11.41
CA ALA A 31 -0.53 1.32 -11.74
C ALA A 31 0.70 2.21 -11.53
N TRP A 32 1.44 2.04 -10.42
CA TRP A 32 2.69 2.76 -10.21
C TRP A 32 3.81 2.36 -11.17
N GLN A 33 3.93 1.05 -11.49
CA GLN A 33 4.85 0.58 -12.52
C GLN A 33 4.56 1.26 -13.88
N ALA A 34 3.29 1.22 -14.29
CA ALA A 34 2.85 1.80 -15.56
C ALA A 34 3.08 3.32 -15.60
N LEU A 35 2.76 4.04 -14.54
CA LEU A 35 2.93 5.50 -14.49
C LEU A 35 4.40 5.90 -14.67
N LEU A 36 5.31 5.32 -13.88
CA LEU A 36 6.72 5.74 -13.93
C LEU A 36 7.38 5.34 -15.25
N LEU A 37 7.07 4.17 -15.80
CA LEU A 37 7.61 3.71 -17.08
C LEU A 37 7.06 4.52 -18.26
N ALA A 38 5.76 4.82 -18.29
CA ALA A 38 5.18 5.68 -19.32
C ALA A 38 5.78 7.09 -19.29
N LYS A 39 5.93 7.69 -18.10
CA LYS A 39 6.60 9.00 -17.93
C LYS A 39 8.07 8.97 -18.35
N ALA A 40 8.73 7.83 -18.29
CA ALA A 40 10.09 7.64 -18.77
C ALA A 40 10.18 7.40 -20.29
N GLY A 41 9.05 7.43 -21.00
CA GLY A 41 9.00 7.33 -22.47
C GLY A 41 8.92 5.89 -23.00
N HIS A 42 8.61 4.91 -22.16
CA HIS A 42 8.36 3.55 -22.63
C HIS A 42 6.94 3.39 -23.19
N SER A 43 6.77 2.52 -24.19
CA SER A 43 5.46 2.13 -24.72
C SER A 43 4.78 1.13 -23.78
N VAL A 44 3.93 1.62 -22.87
CA VAL A 44 3.32 0.81 -21.81
C VAL A 44 1.90 0.41 -22.15
N THR A 45 1.58 -0.89 -22.01
CA THR A 45 0.20 -1.41 -21.98
C THR A 45 -0.05 -2.10 -20.66
N LEU A 46 -1.04 -1.61 -19.93
CA LEU A 46 -1.49 -2.17 -18.65
C LEU A 46 -2.74 -3.02 -18.89
N TYR A 47 -2.70 -4.29 -18.48
CA TYR A 47 -3.80 -5.25 -18.63
C TYR A 47 -4.44 -5.51 -17.28
N GLU A 48 -5.77 -5.55 -17.24
CA GLU A 48 -6.55 -5.88 -16.05
C GLU A 48 -7.70 -6.80 -16.43
N ARG A 49 -7.85 -7.89 -15.70
CA ARG A 49 -8.92 -8.86 -15.90
C ARG A 49 -10.29 -8.36 -15.42
N ASP A 50 -10.28 -7.49 -14.39
CA ASP A 50 -11.49 -6.86 -13.85
C ASP A 50 -11.88 -5.65 -14.70
N ASN A 51 -13.13 -5.20 -14.55
CA ASN A 51 -13.59 -3.96 -15.16
C ASN A 51 -12.95 -2.72 -14.49
N ALA A 52 -13.25 -1.53 -15.00
CA ALA A 52 -12.65 -0.28 -14.50
C ALA A 52 -13.00 0.07 -13.03
N ASP A 53 -14.04 -0.55 -12.46
CA ASP A 53 -14.39 -0.35 -11.05
C ASP A 53 -13.45 -1.10 -10.09
N MET A 54 -12.75 -2.14 -10.57
CA MET A 54 -11.74 -2.91 -9.85
C MET A 54 -12.16 -3.41 -8.46
N ARG A 55 -13.41 -3.83 -8.32
CA ARG A 55 -14.00 -4.21 -7.02
C ARG A 55 -13.47 -5.52 -6.47
N GLU A 56 -13.01 -6.42 -7.33
CA GLU A 56 -12.46 -7.73 -6.94
C GLU A 56 -11.01 -7.62 -6.46
N GLY A 57 -10.32 -6.53 -6.82
CA GLY A 57 -8.93 -6.31 -6.45
C GLY A 57 -8.73 -5.98 -4.96
N THR A 58 -7.66 -6.51 -4.38
CA THR A 58 -7.27 -6.19 -2.99
C THR A 58 -7.10 -4.69 -2.76
N THR A 59 -6.72 -3.94 -3.79
CA THR A 59 -6.56 -2.49 -3.76
C THR A 59 -7.84 -1.78 -3.36
N HIS A 60 -9.02 -2.24 -3.83
CA HIS A 60 -10.33 -1.65 -3.54
C HIS A 60 -10.63 -1.60 -2.03
N TRP A 61 -10.22 -2.64 -1.31
CA TRP A 61 -10.44 -2.79 0.14
C TRP A 61 -9.24 -2.34 0.98
N GLY A 62 -8.30 -1.62 0.39
CA GLY A 62 -7.15 -1.09 1.12
C GLY A 62 -7.51 0.09 2.03
N GLY A 63 -6.79 0.23 3.14
CA GLY A 63 -6.87 1.42 4.00
C GLY A 63 -6.29 2.67 3.35
N GLY A 64 -5.35 2.50 2.43
CA GLY A 64 -4.67 3.62 1.76
C GLY A 64 -3.72 4.40 2.67
N MET A 65 -3.21 3.77 3.72
CA MET A 65 -2.27 4.38 4.66
C MET A 65 -0.89 4.60 4.01
N LEU A 66 -0.37 5.81 4.17
CA LEU A 66 0.99 6.21 3.81
C LEU A 66 1.74 6.55 5.10
N ALA A 67 1.94 5.52 5.92
CA ALA A 67 2.30 5.63 7.32
C ALA A 67 3.50 4.73 7.70
N PRO A 68 4.72 5.04 7.20
CA PRO A 68 5.89 4.20 7.41
C PRO A 68 6.26 4.07 8.88
N TRP A 69 6.12 5.12 9.69
CA TRP A 69 6.44 5.11 11.10
C TRP A 69 5.47 4.24 11.91
N CYS A 70 4.19 4.29 11.59
CA CYS A 70 3.20 3.43 12.22
C CYS A 70 3.38 1.94 11.93
N GLU A 71 4.11 1.58 10.87
CA GLU A 71 4.43 0.18 10.53
C GLU A 71 5.73 -0.32 11.16
N ALA A 72 6.61 0.58 11.65
CA ALA A 72 7.95 0.23 12.17
C ALA A 72 7.94 -0.73 13.36
N GLU A 73 6.85 -0.76 14.15
CA GLU A 73 6.72 -1.67 15.30
C GLU A 73 6.80 -3.16 14.93
N VAL A 74 6.28 -3.52 13.76
CA VAL A 74 6.01 -4.92 13.38
C VAL A 74 6.57 -5.29 12.02
N SER A 75 7.32 -4.39 11.39
CA SER A 75 7.85 -4.59 10.04
C SER A 75 9.37 -4.48 10.02
N GLU A 76 9.99 -5.16 9.08
CA GLU A 76 11.43 -5.10 8.86
C GLU A 76 11.87 -3.69 8.41
N PRO A 77 13.12 -3.28 8.68
CA PRO A 77 13.65 -1.95 8.35
C PRO A 77 13.48 -1.54 6.88
N ILE A 78 13.48 -2.51 5.97
CA ILE A 78 13.27 -2.27 4.53
C ILE A 78 11.92 -1.62 4.25
N ILE A 79 10.85 -1.97 5.00
CA ILE A 79 9.52 -1.38 4.84
C ILE A 79 9.56 0.11 5.15
N MET A 80 10.27 0.49 6.23
CA MET A 80 10.49 1.89 6.59
C MET A 80 11.27 2.63 5.50
N ARG A 81 12.40 2.06 5.05
CA ARG A 81 13.26 2.68 4.02
C ARG A 81 12.49 2.96 2.73
N LEU A 82 11.81 1.95 2.21
CA LEU A 82 11.00 2.09 0.99
C LEU A 82 9.78 2.98 1.21
N GLY A 83 9.15 2.89 2.39
CA GLY A 83 8.01 3.71 2.76
C GLY A 83 8.34 5.20 2.77
N LEU A 84 9.44 5.60 3.41
CA LEU A 84 9.89 6.99 3.43
C LEU A 84 10.17 7.52 2.00
N ARG A 85 10.85 6.71 1.16
CA ARG A 85 11.06 7.06 -0.24
C ARG A 85 9.75 7.22 -1.00
N ALA A 86 8.79 6.36 -0.73
CA ALA A 86 7.49 6.40 -1.40
C ALA A 86 6.67 7.65 -1.06
N LEU A 87 6.79 8.21 0.15
CA LEU A 87 6.12 9.47 0.52
C LEU A 87 6.51 10.61 -0.43
N ASP A 88 7.80 10.71 -0.79
CA ASP A 88 8.28 11.73 -1.73
C ASP A 88 7.68 11.52 -3.13
N LEU A 89 7.58 10.26 -3.56
CA LEU A 89 6.99 9.91 -4.85
C LEU A 89 5.48 10.21 -4.88
N TRP A 90 4.76 9.94 -3.78
CA TRP A 90 3.36 10.32 -3.65
C TRP A 90 3.18 11.84 -3.76
N ARG A 91 3.95 12.62 -3.02
CA ARG A 91 3.91 14.10 -3.07
C ARG A 91 4.20 14.64 -4.47
N LYS A 92 5.19 14.06 -5.13
CA LYS A 92 5.60 14.48 -6.48
C LYS A 92 4.56 14.16 -7.54
N GLU A 93 4.04 12.93 -7.53
CA GLU A 93 3.16 12.44 -8.59
C GLU A 93 1.69 12.77 -8.34
N LEU A 94 1.24 12.85 -7.09
CA LEU A 94 -0.11 13.22 -6.68
C LEU A 94 -0.06 14.28 -5.57
N PRO A 95 0.20 15.55 -5.92
CA PRO A 95 0.42 16.63 -4.94
C PRO A 95 -0.79 16.92 -4.06
N ASP A 96 -2.01 16.55 -4.50
CA ASP A 96 -3.24 16.71 -3.72
C ASP A 96 -3.44 15.61 -2.66
N THR A 97 -2.49 14.68 -2.53
CA THR A 97 -2.53 13.66 -1.48
C THR A 97 -2.45 14.31 -0.09
N PRO A 98 -3.40 14.01 0.82
CA PRO A 98 -3.39 14.60 2.16
C PRO A 98 -2.24 14.01 3.01
N PHE A 99 -1.25 14.85 3.32
CA PHE A 99 -0.16 14.60 4.26
C PHE A 99 -0.38 15.42 5.53
N ASN A 100 -1.50 15.23 6.18
CA ASN A 100 -1.91 15.91 7.42
C ASN A 100 -1.61 15.10 8.68
N GLY A 101 -0.80 14.07 8.54
CA GLY A 101 -0.32 13.21 9.61
C GLY A 101 -1.25 12.06 9.93
N SER A 102 -0.86 11.26 10.92
CA SER A 102 -1.68 10.26 11.60
C SER A 102 -1.56 10.41 13.11
N LEU A 103 -2.58 10.01 13.85
CA LEU A 103 -2.62 10.09 15.31
C LEU A 103 -2.81 8.69 15.90
N VAL A 104 -1.86 8.27 16.73
CA VAL A 104 -1.94 7.03 17.51
C VAL A 104 -2.45 7.34 18.91
N ILE A 105 -3.49 6.64 19.35
CA ILE A 105 -4.14 6.80 20.65
C ILE A 105 -4.28 5.46 21.35
N ALA A 106 -4.41 5.49 22.67
CA ALA A 106 -4.64 4.30 23.47
C ALA A 106 -5.58 4.60 24.66
N HIS A 107 -6.34 3.59 25.06
CA HIS A 107 -7.03 3.67 26.34
C HIS A 107 -6.04 3.47 27.50
N PRO A 108 -6.37 3.96 28.73
CA PRO A 108 -5.48 3.82 29.87
C PRO A 108 -5.03 2.38 30.18
N ARG A 109 -5.88 1.39 29.87
CA ARG A 109 -5.55 -0.04 30.06
C ARG A 109 -4.45 -0.55 29.10
N ASP A 110 -4.30 0.11 27.94
CA ASP A 110 -3.37 -0.31 26.87
C ASP A 110 -2.07 0.55 26.88
N ARG A 111 -1.84 1.27 28.00
CA ARG A 111 -0.70 2.20 28.14
C ARG A 111 0.66 1.53 27.95
N ALA A 112 0.83 0.29 28.42
CA ALA A 112 2.09 -0.43 28.28
C ALA A 112 2.47 -0.66 26.80
N ASP A 113 1.49 -1.05 25.99
CA ASP A 113 1.67 -1.21 24.52
C ASP A 113 1.91 0.13 23.85
N PHE A 114 1.21 1.18 24.24
CA PHE A 114 1.42 2.53 23.73
C PHE A 114 2.87 3.03 24.01
N GLU A 115 3.37 2.86 25.23
CA GLU A 115 4.75 3.23 25.58
C GLU A 115 5.78 2.38 24.86
N ARG A 116 5.50 1.09 24.65
CA ARG A 116 6.35 0.22 23.83
C ARG A 116 6.39 0.71 22.40
N PHE A 117 5.24 1.01 21.81
CA PHE A 117 5.11 1.55 20.47
C PHE A 117 5.87 2.87 20.30
N ALA A 118 5.73 3.80 21.24
CA ALA A 118 6.43 5.08 21.23
C ALA A 118 7.96 4.93 21.24
N ARG A 119 8.49 3.89 21.92
CA ARG A 119 9.94 3.62 21.93
C ARG A 119 10.44 2.93 20.66
N MET A 120 9.58 2.21 19.95
CA MET A 120 9.94 1.46 18.73
C MET A 120 9.76 2.26 17.46
N THR A 121 9.14 3.45 17.56
CA THR A 121 8.86 4.30 16.41
C THR A 121 9.47 5.68 16.59
N GLU A 122 9.80 6.33 15.49
CA GLU A 122 10.37 7.68 15.47
C GLU A 122 9.42 8.63 14.70
N GLY A 123 9.80 9.89 14.58
CA GLY A 123 9.08 10.87 13.74
C GLY A 123 7.76 11.35 14.32
N HIS A 124 7.47 11.06 15.59
CA HIS A 124 6.26 11.52 16.28
C HIS A 124 6.51 12.67 17.26
N THR A 125 5.46 13.44 17.50
CA THR A 125 5.35 14.35 18.64
C THR A 125 4.34 13.76 19.63
N ARG A 126 4.72 13.69 20.91
CA ARG A 126 3.79 13.26 21.96
C ARG A 126 2.85 14.42 22.30
N LEU A 127 1.57 14.18 22.27
CA LEU A 127 0.51 15.12 22.61
C LEU A 127 -0.16 14.72 23.93
N ASP A 128 -0.51 15.71 24.73
CA ASP A 128 -1.45 15.58 25.82
C ASP A 128 -2.91 15.72 25.34
N ALA A 129 -3.86 15.68 26.27
CA ALA A 129 -5.28 15.80 25.94
C ALA A 129 -5.63 17.12 25.23
N ALA A 130 -4.97 18.24 25.58
CA ALA A 130 -5.19 19.53 24.95
C ALA A 130 -4.65 19.55 23.52
N GLY A 131 -3.44 19.00 23.31
CA GLY A 131 -2.85 18.87 21.98
C GLY A 131 -3.66 17.93 21.06
N ILE A 132 -4.27 16.86 21.61
CA ILE A 132 -5.20 16.02 20.83
C ILE A 132 -6.44 16.84 20.41
N ALA A 133 -7.06 17.57 21.35
CA ALA A 133 -8.25 18.39 21.07
C ALA A 133 -7.96 19.49 20.02
N GLU A 134 -6.74 20.05 20.05
CA GLU A 134 -6.32 21.07 19.06
C GLU A 134 -6.28 20.50 17.64
N ILE A 135 -5.73 19.30 17.45
CA ILE A 135 -5.58 18.71 16.11
C ILE A 135 -6.78 17.88 15.66
N GLU A 136 -7.58 17.34 16.60
CA GLU A 136 -8.80 16.56 16.37
C GLU A 136 -9.88 16.92 17.40
N PRO A 137 -10.65 18.00 17.20
CA PRO A 137 -11.64 18.47 18.16
C PRO A 137 -12.71 17.43 18.53
N SER A 138 -13.07 16.53 17.59
CA SER A 138 -14.00 15.44 17.89
C SER A 138 -13.48 14.45 18.95
N LEU A 139 -12.19 14.47 19.26
CA LEU A 139 -11.58 13.62 20.28
C LEU A 139 -11.36 14.31 21.62
N GLU A 140 -11.86 15.55 21.79
CA GLU A 140 -11.72 16.31 23.03
C GLU A 140 -12.21 15.51 24.25
N GLY A 141 -11.39 15.48 25.31
CA GLY A 141 -11.69 14.81 26.57
C GLY A 141 -11.70 13.28 26.52
N ARG A 142 -11.44 12.66 25.38
CA ARG A 142 -11.55 11.20 25.21
C ARG A 142 -10.25 10.45 25.51
N PHE A 143 -9.13 11.04 25.17
CA PHE A 143 -7.80 10.43 25.34
C PHE A 143 -6.88 11.38 26.11
N ARG A 144 -6.00 10.82 26.94
CA ARG A 144 -5.09 11.60 27.78
C ARG A 144 -3.79 11.94 27.08
N GLU A 145 -3.37 11.08 26.15
CA GLU A 145 -2.11 11.23 25.41
C GLU A 145 -2.24 10.56 24.02
N GLY A 146 -1.42 11.04 23.08
CA GLY A 146 -1.34 10.53 21.72
C GLY A 146 0.06 10.72 21.13
N LEU A 147 0.33 10.00 20.04
CA LEU A 147 1.53 10.19 19.21
C LEU A 147 1.10 10.71 17.85
N PHE A 148 1.51 11.90 17.51
CA PHE A 148 1.22 12.53 16.23
C PHE A 148 2.41 12.39 15.29
N TYR A 149 2.19 11.80 14.12
CA TYR A 149 3.17 11.58 13.04
C TYR A 149 2.91 12.56 11.90
N PRO A 150 3.49 13.76 11.89
CA PRO A 150 3.12 14.83 10.96
C PRO A 150 3.49 14.53 9.49
N ALA A 151 4.49 13.69 9.25
CA ALA A 151 4.95 13.37 7.90
C ALA A 151 4.11 12.30 7.19
N GLU A 152 3.23 11.61 7.90
CA GLU A 152 2.38 10.56 7.36
C GLU A 152 1.16 11.12 6.61
N GLY A 153 0.57 10.28 5.78
CA GLY A 153 -0.59 10.66 4.99
C GLY A 153 -1.50 9.46 4.71
N HIS A 154 -2.51 9.70 3.89
CA HIS A 154 -3.39 8.65 3.43
C HIS A 154 -4.00 8.98 2.08
N VAL A 155 -4.49 7.95 1.38
CA VAL A 155 -5.23 8.10 0.14
C VAL A 155 -6.54 7.33 0.22
N GLU A 156 -7.52 7.73 -0.57
CA GLU A 156 -8.74 6.96 -0.77
C GLU A 156 -8.54 6.00 -1.97
N PRO A 157 -8.45 4.69 -1.75
CA PRO A 157 -8.18 3.72 -2.82
C PRO A 157 -9.11 3.82 -4.01
N ARG A 158 -10.41 3.99 -3.76
CA ARG A 158 -11.47 4.06 -4.77
C ARG A 158 -11.44 5.35 -5.60
N ARG A 159 -10.66 6.36 -5.18
CA ARG A 159 -10.43 7.61 -5.93
C ARG A 159 -9.04 7.69 -6.52
N VAL A 160 -8.03 7.28 -5.76
CA VAL A 160 -6.63 7.41 -6.20
C VAL A 160 -6.27 6.46 -7.33
N LEU A 161 -6.84 5.25 -7.36
CA LEU A 161 -6.54 4.30 -8.43
C LEU A 161 -7.04 4.78 -9.80
N PRO A 162 -8.30 5.21 -9.97
CA PRO A 162 -8.74 5.86 -11.21
C PRO A 162 -7.92 7.11 -11.58
N GLU A 163 -7.45 7.88 -10.61
CA GLU A 163 -6.59 9.03 -10.88
C GLU A 163 -5.22 8.61 -11.42
N LEU A 164 -4.61 7.56 -10.86
CA LEU A 164 -3.38 6.96 -11.41
C LEU A 164 -3.59 6.47 -12.85
N HIS A 165 -4.72 5.80 -13.12
CA HIS A 165 -5.06 5.32 -14.47
C HIS A 165 -5.16 6.48 -15.46
N LYS A 166 -5.80 7.60 -15.10
CA LYS A 166 -5.84 8.81 -15.95
C LYS A 166 -4.43 9.35 -16.24
N ARG A 167 -3.56 9.38 -15.22
CA ARG A 167 -2.17 9.85 -15.38
C ARG A 167 -1.34 8.94 -16.24
N ILE A 168 -1.55 7.63 -16.20
CA ILE A 168 -0.92 6.67 -17.12
C ILE A 168 -1.29 6.98 -18.56
N ILE A 169 -2.58 7.19 -18.83
CA ILE A 169 -3.08 7.54 -20.17
C ILE A 169 -2.48 8.89 -20.63
N ALA A 170 -2.48 9.89 -19.76
CA ALA A 170 -1.90 11.21 -20.03
C ALA A 170 -0.38 11.15 -20.31
N ALA A 171 0.33 10.18 -19.75
CA ALA A 171 1.74 9.91 -20.01
C ALA A 171 2.00 9.06 -21.27
N GLY A 172 0.95 8.74 -22.05
CA GLY A 172 1.06 7.96 -23.28
C GLY A 172 0.94 6.45 -23.11
N GLY A 173 0.66 5.96 -21.91
CA GLY A 173 0.33 4.56 -21.66
C GLY A 173 -1.10 4.19 -22.10
N SER A 174 -1.36 2.90 -22.23
CA SER A 174 -2.70 2.36 -22.52
C SER A 174 -3.14 1.39 -21.44
N ILE A 175 -4.46 1.29 -21.21
CA ILE A 175 -5.04 0.37 -20.22
C ILE A 175 -6.13 -0.45 -20.92
N LYS A 176 -6.11 -1.76 -20.69
CA LYS A 176 -7.12 -2.70 -21.19
C LYS A 176 -7.77 -3.41 -20.01
N PHE A 177 -8.96 -2.97 -19.67
CA PHE A 177 -9.84 -3.63 -18.71
C PHE A 177 -10.58 -4.81 -19.35
N ASP A 178 -11.19 -5.66 -18.53
CA ASP A 178 -11.89 -6.88 -18.95
C ASP A 178 -10.99 -7.77 -19.85
N CYS A 179 -9.69 -7.77 -19.56
CA CYS A 179 -8.67 -8.41 -20.38
C CYS A 179 -7.71 -9.24 -19.52
N GLU A 180 -8.02 -10.51 -19.38
CA GLU A 180 -7.16 -11.47 -18.70
C GLU A 180 -6.08 -11.99 -19.64
N VAL A 181 -4.82 -11.81 -19.26
CA VAL A 181 -3.64 -12.27 -20.01
C VAL A 181 -2.65 -12.97 -19.08
N GLN A 182 -1.90 -13.93 -19.63
CA GLN A 182 -0.77 -14.53 -18.95
C GLN A 182 0.56 -13.89 -19.43
N PRO A 183 1.64 -14.00 -18.67
CA PRO A 183 2.94 -13.47 -19.10
C PRO A 183 3.38 -13.94 -20.48
N ASP A 184 3.04 -15.16 -20.86
CA ASP A 184 3.39 -15.74 -22.17
C ASP A 184 2.57 -15.19 -23.34
N ASP A 185 1.44 -14.56 -23.09
CA ASP A 185 0.57 -13.94 -24.09
C ASP A 185 1.01 -12.51 -24.45
N CYS A 186 1.99 -11.95 -23.72
CA CYS A 186 2.38 -10.56 -23.85
C CYS A 186 3.67 -10.39 -24.64
N ASP A 187 3.80 -9.25 -25.35
CA ASP A 187 5.00 -8.88 -26.08
C ASP A 187 5.95 -8.01 -25.25
N GLY A 188 7.24 -8.06 -25.59
CA GLY A 188 8.27 -7.22 -25.00
C GLY A 188 8.67 -7.64 -23.59
N LEU A 189 9.02 -6.65 -22.76
CA LEU A 189 9.27 -6.85 -21.34
C LEU A 189 7.94 -7.00 -20.62
N VAL A 190 7.79 -8.06 -19.82
CA VAL A 190 6.59 -8.29 -19.03
C VAL A 190 6.84 -7.93 -17.56
N ILE A 191 5.94 -7.13 -16.98
CA ILE A 191 5.93 -6.84 -15.54
C ILE A 191 4.66 -7.43 -14.92
N ASP A 192 4.82 -8.48 -14.13
CA ASP A 192 3.71 -9.19 -13.49
C ASP A 192 3.40 -8.60 -12.12
N CYS A 193 2.22 -7.95 -12.02
CA CYS A 193 1.68 -7.33 -10.79
C CYS A 193 0.32 -7.93 -10.39
N ARG A 194 0.02 -9.18 -10.76
CA ARG A 194 -1.28 -9.83 -10.53
C ARG A 194 -1.60 -10.11 -9.05
N GLY A 195 -0.70 -9.78 -8.13
CA GLY A 195 -0.92 -10.02 -6.70
C GLY A 195 -1.13 -11.50 -6.40
N ILE A 196 -2.17 -11.85 -5.64
CA ILE A 196 -2.43 -13.25 -5.26
C ILE A 196 -2.69 -14.17 -6.47
N TRP A 197 -3.11 -13.62 -7.60
CA TRP A 197 -3.40 -14.36 -8.82
C TRP A 197 -2.14 -14.75 -9.63
N ALA A 198 -0.95 -14.27 -9.20
CA ALA A 198 0.33 -14.74 -9.71
C ALA A 198 0.86 -15.98 -8.97
N ARG A 199 0.06 -16.54 -8.05
CA ARG A 199 0.45 -17.71 -7.27
C ARG A 199 0.50 -18.96 -8.14
N ASP A 200 1.64 -19.62 -8.10
CA ASP A 200 1.91 -20.93 -8.68
C ASP A 200 2.93 -21.68 -7.83
N ASP A 201 3.38 -22.87 -8.26
CA ASP A 201 4.38 -23.67 -7.54
C ASP A 201 5.73 -22.96 -7.41
N ALA A 202 6.09 -22.09 -8.36
CA ALA A 202 7.33 -21.33 -8.36
C ALA A 202 7.24 -20.04 -7.54
N THR A 203 6.01 -19.58 -7.25
CA THR A 203 5.71 -18.33 -6.53
C THR A 203 4.80 -18.63 -5.33
N PRO A 204 5.34 -19.11 -4.22
CA PRO A 204 4.57 -19.58 -3.06
C PRO A 204 3.99 -18.41 -2.26
N LEU A 205 2.99 -17.73 -2.82
CA LEU A 205 2.23 -16.69 -2.17
C LEU A 205 1.11 -17.30 -1.32
N ARG A 206 0.87 -16.68 -0.16
CA ARG A 206 -0.33 -16.93 0.64
C ARG A 206 -1.23 -15.70 0.64
N GLY A 207 -2.52 -15.93 0.74
CA GLY A 207 -3.52 -14.87 0.89
C GLY A 207 -3.76 -14.58 2.37
N VAL A 208 -3.49 -13.35 2.81
CA VAL A 208 -3.85 -12.90 4.15
C VAL A 208 -5.05 -11.99 4.07
N LYS A 209 -6.19 -12.47 4.59
CA LYS A 209 -7.45 -11.73 4.52
C LYS A 209 -7.43 -10.49 5.42
N GLY A 210 -7.82 -9.36 4.84
CA GLY A 210 -8.08 -8.12 5.55
C GLY A 210 -9.52 -7.70 5.36
N GLU A 211 -10.28 -7.66 6.45
CA GLU A 211 -11.68 -7.24 6.43
C GLU A 211 -11.79 -5.78 6.82
N MET A 212 -12.65 -5.06 6.12
CA MET A 212 -12.85 -3.60 6.23
C MET A 212 -14.33 -3.28 6.28
N ILE A 213 -14.68 -2.17 6.93
CA ILE A 213 -16.05 -1.66 7.02
C ILE A 213 -16.05 -0.18 6.65
N LEU A 214 -16.92 0.22 5.73
CA LEU A 214 -17.16 1.62 5.40
C LEU A 214 -18.42 2.08 6.13
N ILE A 215 -18.28 3.14 6.93
CA ILE A 215 -19.37 3.76 7.68
C ILE A 215 -19.52 5.25 7.30
N GLU A 216 -20.66 5.83 7.63
CA GLU A 216 -20.97 7.25 7.42
C GLU A 216 -21.68 7.84 8.64
N THR A 217 -21.23 9.01 9.10
CA THR A 217 -21.88 9.82 10.14
C THR A 217 -21.45 11.25 10.09
N ASP A 218 -22.37 12.18 10.30
CA ASP A 218 -22.09 13.62 10.39
C ASP A 218 -21.67 14.06 11.80
N GLU A 219 -21.79 13.18 12.79
CA GLU A 219 -21.54 13.51 14.21
C GLU A 219 -20.04 13.48 14.59
N VAL A 220 -19.18 12.92 13.75
CA VAL A 220 -17.75 12.84 13.99
C VAL A 220 -17.02 13.48 12.80
N GLN A 221 -16.04 14.31 13.11
CA GLN A 221 -15.18 14.90 12.09
C GLN A 221 -13.73 14.60 12.43
N LEU A 222 -13.05 13.87 11.55
CA LEU A 222 -11.62 13.57 11.66
C LEU A 222 -10.90 14.08 10.43
N SER A 223 -9.77 14.75 10.64
CA SER A 223 -8.97 15.32 9.56
C SER A 223 -7.83 14.38 9.13
N ARG A 224 -7.54 13.35 9.92
CA ARG A 224 -6.43 12.39 9.70
C ARG A 224 -6.79 10.99 10.17
N PRO A 225 -6.06 9.96 9.74
CA PRO A 225 -6.21 8.61 10.27
C PRO A 225 -5.93 8.55 11.77
N ILE A 226 -6.82 7.90 12.49
CA ILE A 226 -6.66 7.59 13.92
C ILE A 226 -6.32 6.12 14.05
N ARG A 227 -5.19 5.81 14.69
CA ARG A 227 -4.81 4.45 15.05
C ARG A 227 -5.08 4.24 16.53
N LEU A 228 -6.09 3.43 16.86
CA LEU A 228 -6.32 2.96 18.22
C LEU A 228 -5.42 1.75 18.48
N MET A 229 -4.59 1.83 19.53
CA MET A 229 -3.87 0.66 20.04
C MET A 229 -4.87 -0.35 20.59
N HIS A 230 -4.71 -1.60 20.18
CA HIS A 230 -5.58 -2.69 20.59
C HIS A 230 -4.76 -3.98 20.79
N PRO A 231 -5.05 -4.81 21.80
CA PRO A 231 -4.22 -5.97 22.17
C PRO A 231 -4.12 -7.08 21.11
N ARG A 232 -5.06 -7.14 20.17
CA ARG A 232 -5.04 -8.14 19.07
C ARG A 232 -4.53 -7.57 17.76
N TRP A 233 -5.07 -6.41 17.37
CA TRP A 233 -4.69 -5.68 16.16
C TRP A 233 -5.04 -4.21 16.31
N PRO A 234 -4.23 -3.32 15.78
CA PRO A 234 -4.59 -1.91 15.78
C PRO A 234 -5.79 -1.66 14.87
N LEU A 235 -6.74 -0.86 15.35
CA LEU A 235 -7.80 -0.32 14.50
C LEU A 235 -7.32 0.98 13.88
N TYR A 236 -7.49 1.13 12.58
CA TYR A 236 -7.45 2.42 11.91
C TYR A 236 -8.89 2.91 11.64
N VAL A 237 -9.18 4.14 12.03
CA VAL A 237 -10.33 4.92 11.58
C VAL A 237 -9.81 5.93 10.59
N ILE A 238 -10.10 5.73 9.30
CA ILE A 238 -9.49 6.51 8.23
C ILE A 238 -10.57 7.38 7.58
N PRO A 239 -10.50 8.73 7.71
CA PRO A 239 -11.49 9.62 7.12
C PRO A 239 -11.48 9.53 5.59
N ARG A 240 -12.66 9.65 5.02
CA ARG A 240 -12.94 9.75 3.60
C ARG A 240 -13.76 11.01 3.35
N ALA A 241 -13.91 11.38 2.09
CA ALA A 241 -14.85 12.43 1.73
C ALA A 241 -16.28 12.06 2.14
N ASP A 242 -17.14 13.07 2.24
CA ASP A 242 -18.58 12.93 2.47
C ASP A 242 -18.89 12.27 3.82
N ASN A 243 -18.19 12.66 4.90
CA ASN A 243 -18.36 12.17 6.27
C ASN A 243 -18.31 10.63 6.42
N ARG A 244 -17.52 10.00 5.57
CA ARG A 244 -17.31 8.56 5.57
C ARG A 244 -16.01 8.19 6.27
N PHE A 245 -15.98 6.99 6.83
CA PHE A 245 -14.81 6.46 7.52
C PHE A 245 -14.60 5.01 7.12
N MET A 246 -13.37 4.67 6.74
CA MET A 246 -12.97 3.29 6.55
C MET A 246 -12.40 2.75 7.86
N LEU A 247 -13.00 1.68 8.37
CA LEU A 247 -12.58 0.99 9.58
C LEU A 247 -11.81 -0.28 9.20
N GLY A 248 -10.67 -0.50 9.79
CA GLY A 248 -9.90 -1.70 9.49
C GLY A 248 -8.54 -1.77 10.19
N ALA A 249 -7.87 -2.82 9.99
CA ALA A 249 -8.30 -4.01 9.27
C ALA A 249 -7.97 -5.25 10.08
N THR A 250 -8.70 -6.31 9.85
CA THR A 250 -8.29 -7.62 10.36
C THR A 250 -7.05 -8.14 9.61
N SER A 251 -6.37 -9.11 10.21
CA SER A 251 -5.29 -9.87 9.56
C SER A 251 -5.50 -11.34 9.89
N ILE A 252 -6.02 -12.09 8.93
CA ILE A 252 -6.47 -13.47 9.14
C ILE A 252 -5.81 -14.36 8.09
N GLU A 253 -5.11 -15.41 8.54
CA GLU A 253 -4.53 -16.44 7.69
C GLU A 253 -5.64 -17.36 7.17
N ASN A 254 -6.47 -16.81 6.30
CA ASN A 254 -7.60 -17.48 5.67
C ASN A 254 -7.92 -16.80 4.34
N GLU A 255 -8.35 -17.56 3.36
CA GLU A 255 -8.66 -17.07 2.01
C GLU A 255 -10.16 -17.07 1.70
N SER A 256 -11.02 -17.32 2.69
CA SER A 256 -12.47 -17.22 2.49
C SER A 256 -12.92 -15.79 2.17
N SER A 257 -13.87 -15.63 1.29
CA SER A 257 -14.45 -14.32 0.95
C SER A 257 -15.36 -13.79 2.07
N GLY A 258 -15.60 -12.48 2.03
CA GLY A 258 -16.56 -11.78 2.90
C GLY A 258 -16.05 -11.47 4.31
N VAL A 259 -16.89 -10.78 5.07
CA VAL A 259 -16.62 -10.34 6.44
C VAL A 259 -17.32 -11.25 7.43
N SER A 260 -16.60 -11.74 8.44
CA SER A 260 -17.18 -12.56 9.48
C SER A 260 -17.93 -11.71 10.51
N VAL A 261 -18.95 -12.29 11.18
CA VAL A 261 -19.68 -11.64 12.27
C VAL A 261 -18.70 -11.22 13.38
N ARG A 262 -17.72 -12.07 13.71
CA ARG A 262 -16.70 -11.74 14.71
C ARG A 262 -15.95 -10.48 14.32
N SER A 263 -15.41 -10.42 13.12
CA SER A 263 -14.63 -9.28 12.63
C SER A 263 -15.45 -7.99 12.59
N ALA A 264 -16.71 -8.08 12.16
CA ALA A 264 -17.62 -6.93 12.18
C ALA A 264 -17.84 -6.40 13.61
N LEU A 265 -18.13 -7.28 14.57
CA LEU A 265 -18.31 -6.90 15.97
C LEU A 265 -17.03 -6.29 16.55
N GLU A 266 -15.87 -6.85 16.28
CA GLU A 266 -14.60 -6.37 16.81
C GLU A 266 -14.22 -5.00 16.21
N LEU A 267 -14.36 -4.80 14.90
CA LEU A 267 -14.05 -3.53 14.23
C LEU A 267 -15.03 -2.43 14.65
N LEU A 268 -16.33 -2.70 14.67
CA LEU A 268 -17.35 -1.73 15.09
C LEU A 268 -17.23 -1.40 16.59
N GLY A 269 -16.98 -2.40 17.43
CA GLY A 269 -16.76 -2.19 18.88
C GLY A 269 -15.51 -1.35 19.16
N ALA A 270 -14.43 -1.53 18.38
CA ALA A 270 -13.24 -0.71 18.49
C ALA A 270 -13.47 0.72 17.96
N ALA A 271 -14.25 0.90 16.90
CA ALA A 271 -14.64 2.23 16.43
C ALA A 271 -15.48 2.98 17.47
N TYR A 272 -16.45 2.29 18.09
CA TYR A 272 -17.23 2.82 19.23
C TYR A 272 -16.32 3.26 20.40
N ALA A 273 -15.25 2.53 20.66
CA ALA A 273 -14.28 2.90 21.69
C ALA A 273 -13.46 4.16 21.33
N VAL A 274 -13.26 4.46 20.04
CA VAL A 274 -12.68 5.74 19.60
C VAL A 274 -13.65 6.87 19.84
N HIS A 275 -14.90 6.73 19.35
CA HIS A 275 -15.92 7.76 19.52
C HIS A 275 -17.33 7.12 19.60
N PRO A 276 -18.16 7.43 20.65
CA PRO A 276 -19.46 6.79 20.85
C PRO A 276 -20.47 7.07 19.73
N ALA A 277 -20.39 8.21 19.05
CA ALA A 277 -21.26 8.51 17.92
C ALA A 277 -21.07 7.54 16.73
N PHE A 278 -19.99 6.79 16.67
CA PHE A 278 -19.86 5.72 15.66
C PHE A 278 -20.85 4.56 15.88
N ALA A 279 -21.50 4.46 17.06
CA ALA A 279 -22.55 3.47 17.28
C ALA A 279 -23.78 3.71 16.41
N GLU A 280 -24.07 4.97 16.11
CA GLU A 280 -25.23 5.38 15.30
C GLU A 280 -24.86 5.61 13.82
N ALA A 281 -23.58 5.39 13.45
CA ALA A 281 -23.13 5.52 12.08
C ALA A 281 -23.80 4.47 11.17
N ARG A 282 -24.13 4.88 9.96
CA ARG A 282 -24.70 4.00 8.94
C ARG A 282 -23.58 3.15 8.31
N ILE A 283 -23.75 1.84 8.29
CA ILE A 283 -22.86 0.94 7.55
C ILE A 283 -23.20 1.05 6.06
N LEU A 284 -22.23 1.45 5.25
CA LEU A 284 -22.39 1.59 3.81
C LEU A 284 -21.91 0.35 3.04
N ASP A 285 -20.81 -0.26 3.50
CA ASP A 285 -20.17 -1.37 2.78
C ASP A 285 -19.35 -2.23 3.74
N LEU A 286 -19.24 -3.52 3.44
CA LEU A 286 -18.47 -4.51 4.17
C LEU A 286 -17.75 -5.40 3.16
N GLY A 287 -16.44 -5.52 3.30
CA GLY A 287 -15.71 -6.38 2.38
C GLY A 287 -14.33 -6.77 2.85
N SER A 288 -13.69 -7.56 2.05
CA SER A 288 -12.37 -8.09 2.36
C SER A 288 -11.51 -8.19 1.11
N GLY A 289 -10.19 -8.04 1.30
CA GLY A 289 -9.20 -8.29 0.27
C GLY A 289 -8.19 -9.33 0.71
N LEU A 290 -7.70 -10.13 -0.22
CA LEU A 290 -6.60 -11.09 0.02
C LEU A 290 -5.27 -10.41 -0.29
N ARG A 291 -4.52 -10.10 0.76
CA ARG A 291 -3.18 -9.51 0.63
C ARG A 291 -2.19 -10.57 0.19
N PRO A 292 -1.49 -10.40 -0.95
CA PRO A 292 -0.45 -11.34 -1.36
C PRO A 292 0.76 -11.23 -0.44
N ALA A 293 1.16 -12.31 0.19
CA ALA A 293 2.29 -12.34 1.11
C ALA A 293 3.20 -13.54 0.85
N PHE A 294 4.51 -13.31 0.86
CA PHE A 294 5.50 -14.36 1.01
C PHE A 294 5.60 -14.78 2.49
N SER A 295 6.30 -15.87 2.75
CA SER A 295 6.47 -16.39 4.13
C SER A 295 7.12 -15.41 5.10
N ASP A 296 7.95 -14.51 4.59
CA ASP A 296 8.67 -13.46 5.32
C ASP A 296 7.92 -12.11 5.38
N ASN A 297 6.75 -11.99 4.72
CA ASN A 297 5.97 -10.76 4.57
C ASN A 297 6.71 -9.60 3.87
N LEU A 298 7.81 -9.88 3.17
CA LEU A 298 8.59 -8.87 2.46
C LEU A 298 8.22 -8.79 0.98
N PRO A 299 8.20 -7.60 0.39
CA PRO A 299 7.98 -7.43 -1.04
C PRO A 299 9.19 -7.96 -1.82
N LYS A 300 8.94 -8.49 -3.01
CA LYS A 300 10.00 -8.97 -3.90
C LYS A 300 9.78 -8.49 -5.33
N ILE A 301 10.89 -8.13 -5.98
CA ILE A 301 10.98 -7.91 -7.41
C ILE A 301 11.81 -9.08 -7.96
N ALA A 302 11.14 -10.08 -8.51
CA ALA A 302 11.78 -11.26 -9.07
C ALA A 302 12.03 -11.08 -10.57
N ILE A 303 13.28 -11.17 -10.98
CA ILE A 303 13.73 -10.99 -12.36
C ILE A 303 14.02 -12.36 -12.95
N SER A 304 13.30 -12.74 -13.99
CA SER A 304 13.50 -14.00 -14.72
C SER A 304 13.99 -13.70 -16.15
N ARG A 305 15.05 -14.42 -16.55
CA ARG A 305 15.61 -14.36 -17.90
C ARG A 305 15.65 -15.78 -18.48
N PRO A 306 14.50 -16.33 -18.86
CA PRO A 306 14.46 -17.70 -19.38
C PRO A 306 15.19 -17.83 -20.70
N ALA A 307 15.62 -19.06 -21.03
CA ALA A 307 16.38 -19.36 -22.24
C ALA A 307 15.64 -19.00 -23.56
N ASN A 308 14.29 -18.87 -23.51
CA ASN A 308 13.47 -18.42 -24.63
C ASN A 308 13.58 -16.90 -24.90
N GLY A 309 14.38 -16.16 -24.11
CA GLY A 309 14.71 -14.76 -24.33
C GLY A 309 13.68 -13.73 -23.85
N ARG A 310 12.58 -14.15 -23.24
CA ARG A 310 11.54 -13.22 -22.74
C ARG A 310 11.84 -12.83 -21.29
N ASN A 311 12.21 -11.59 -21.05
CA ASN A 311 12.47 -11.07 -19.70
C ASN A 311 11.15 -10.79 -18.99
N THR A 312 11.02 -11.30 -17.77
CA THR A 312 9.86 -11.06 -16.90
C THR A 312 10.33 -10.49 -15.57
N ILE A 313 9.63 -9.48 -15.08
CA ILE A 313 9.81 -8.89 -13.74
C ILE A 313 8.51 -9.10 -12.98
N ALA A 314 8.52 -9.87 -11.90
CA ALA A 314 7.37 -10.05 -11.03
C ALA A 314 7.51 -9.16 -9.80
N VAL A 315 6.54 -8.27 -9.57
CA VAL A 315 6.48 -7.36 -8.40
C VAL A 315 5.34 -7.80 -7.50
N ASN A 316 5.66 -8.44 -6.37
CA ASN A 316 4.64 -9.07 -5.53
C ASN A 316 5.03 -9.12 -4.04
N GLY A 317 4.13 -9.64 -3.20
CA GLY A 317 4.36 -9.82 -1.77
C GLY A 317 4.26 -8.52 -0.98
N LEU A 318 3.55 -7.49 -1.47
CA LEU A 318 3.43 -6.21 -0.79
C LEU A 318 2.60 -6.31 0.51
N TYR A 319 1.95 -7.45 0.75
CA TYR A 319 1.20 -7.73 1.97
C TYR A 319 0.23 -6.58 2.32
N ARG A 320 0.34 -6.01 3.52
CA ARG A 320 -0.49 -4.88 3.96
C ARG A 320 0.06 -3.52 3.56
N HIS A 321 1.25 -3.46 2.94
CA HIS A 321 1.97 -2.23 2.64
C HIS A 321 1.82 -1.78 1.17
N GLY A 322 0.83 -2.27 0.43
CA GLY A 322 0.69 -2.02 -1.01
C GLY A 322 0.74 -0.54 -1.37
N PHE A 323 -0.09 0.29 -0.74
CA PHE A 323 -0.11 1.75 -0.99
C PHE A 323 1.19 2.43 -0.55
N LEU A 324 1.75 2.00 0.56
CA LEU A 324 3.00 2.55 1.07
C LEU A 324 4.19 2.25 0.16
N LEU A 325 4.31 1.03 -0.37
CA LEU A 325 5.53 0.58 -1.04
C LEU A 325 5.51 0.66 -2.56
N ALA A 326 4.32 0.63 -3.18
CA ALA A 326 4.20 0.55 -4.64
C ALA A 326 5.00 1.61 -5.40
N PRO A 327 5.05 2.90 -4.99
CA PRO A 327 5.85 3.90 -5.68
C PRO A 327 7.35 3.60 -5.66
N ALA A 328 7.89 3.23 -4.50
CA ALA A 328 9.32 2.95 -4.35
C ALA A 328 9.74 1.69 -5.13
N LEU A 329 8.91 0.64 -5.12
CA LEU A 329 9.15 -0.56 -5.93
C LEU A 329 9.11 -0.24 -7.43
N ALA A 330 8.21 0.66 -7.85
CA ALA A 330 8.15 1.09 -9.24
C ALA A 330 9.41 1.90 -9.64
N GLU A 331 9.91 2.74 -8.76
CA GLU A 331 11.18 3.45 -9.00
C GLU A 331 12.37 2.49 -9.10
N LEU A 332 12.44 1.46 -8.25
CA LEU A 332 13.48 0.43 -8.34
C LEU A 332 13.39 -0.35 -9.65
N THR A 333 12.19 -0.73 -10.07
CA THR A 333 11.97 -1.40 -11.37
C THR A 333 12.40 -0.50 -12.54
N LEU A 334 12.03 0.78 -12.52
CA LEU A 334 12.43 1.75 -13.53
C LEU A 334 13.95 1.87 -13.62
N ASN A 335 14.63 2.00 -12.48
CA ASN A 335 16.10 2.07 -12.44
C ASN A 335 16.75 0.81 -13.01
N TYR A 336 16.17 -0.36 -12.73
CA TYR A 336 16.62 -1.61 -13.31
C TYR A 336 16.41 -1.65 -14.84
N VAL A 337 15.22 -1.29 -15.31
CA VAL A 337 14.90 -1.28 -16.76
C VAL A 337 15.82 -0.35 -17.54
N GLN A 338 16.08 0.85 -16.99
CA GLN A 338 16.88 1.86 -17.67
C GLN A 338 18.40 1.67 -17.56
N ARG A 339 18.88 1.11 -16.44
CA ARG A 339 20.31 1.12 -16.08
C ARG A 339 20.85 -0.24 -15.63
N GLY A 340 20.01 -1.26 -15.48
CA GLY A 340 20.38 -2.55 -14.89
C GLY A 340 20.64 -2.49 -13.38
N ALA A 341 20.31 -1.37 -12.70
CA ALA A 341 20.62 -1.18 -11.29
C ALA A 341 19.78 -2.09 -10.40
N LEU A 342 20.42 -2.84 -9.51
CA LEU A 342 19.77 -3.80 -8.59
C LEU A 342 19.77 -3.28 -7.16
N ASP A 343 18.65 -3.43 -6.47
CA ASP A 343 18.53 -3.32 -5.03
C ASP A 343 18.46 -4.74 -4.44
N ASN A 344 19.57 -5.22 -3.89
CA ASN A 344 19.72 -6.61 -3.45
C ASN A 344 18.85 -6.99 -2.23
N GLU A 345 18.22 -6.02 -1.55
CA GLU A 345 17.31 -6.33 -0.44
C GLU A 345 15.93 -6.79 -0.94
N VAL A 346 15.50 -6.32 -2.12
CA VAL A 346 14.16 -6.65 -2.67
C VAL A 346 14.21 -7.30 -4.05
N MET A 347 15.34 -7.16 -4.79
CA MET A 347 15.47 -7.69 -6.14
C MET A 347 16.21 -9.02 -6.16
N GLN A 348 15.64 -10.01 -6.85
CA GLN A 348 16.18 -11.36 -6.97
C GLN A 348 16.22 -11.76 -8.44
N CYS A 349 17.40 -12.15 -8.93
CA CYS A 349 17.55 -12.76 -10.25
C CYS A 349 17.36 -14.28 -10.13
N LYS A 350 16.43 -14.85 -10.91
CA LYS A 350 16.15 -16.29 -10.99
C LYS A 350 16.73 -16.88 -12.28
#